data_0626247490bc3c711d1e8acc97612996
#
_entry.id   0626247490bc3c711d1e8acc97612996
#
_cell.length_a   1.000
_cell.length_b   1.000
_cell.length_c   1.000
_cell.angle_alpha   90.00
_cell.angle_beta   90.00
_cell.angle_gamma   90.00
#
_symmetry.space_group_name_H-M   'P 1'
#
loop_
_entity.id
_entity.type
_entity.pdbx_description
1 polymer ?
#
loop_
_entity_poly.entity_id
_entity_poly.type
_entity_poly.pdbx_seq_one_letter_code
_entity_poly.pdbx_strand_id
1 'polypeptide(L)'
;TITGNAALVASQCATVVGLGSLSGKYYIDSITHHVGAGYTMDLELSLVEAMTEEVIKDATQRLAAVGVMASPEYWAAHYKDVKYLDGLILNMATRIKVNLGGTSITTVDAALKVLTNTGVINSPDYWATAYTSLAWLDTLLISAANALTAD
;
A
#
# COMPACT_ATOMS: atom_id res chain seq x y z
N THR A 1 19.48 -4.92 8.34
CA THR A 1 19.04 -5.47 9.65
C THR A 1 17.68 -4.91 10.02
N ILE A 2 16.78 -5.74 10.50
CA ILE A 2 15.46 -5.37 11.04
C ILE A 2 15.26 -5.99 12.42
N THR A 3 14.25 -5.52 13.16
CA THR A 3 13.81 -6.19 14.38
C THR A 3 13.35 -7.63 14.04
N GLY A 4 13.70 -8.60 14.88
CA GLY A 4 13.37 -10.00 14.66
C GLY A 4 11.87 -10.24 14.54
N ASN A 5 11.48 -11.00 13.52
CA ASN A 5 10.11 -11.42 13.26
C ASN A 5 10.12 -12.89 12.82
N ALA A 6 9.67 -13.77 13.69
CA ALA A 6 9.67 -15.23 13.45
C ALA A 6 8.68 -15.67 12.33
N ALA A 7 7.78 -14.78 11.89
CA ALA A 7 6.87 -15.07 10.79
C ALA A 7 7.51 -14.85 9.39
N LEU A 8 8.65 -14.15 9.33
CA LEU A 8 9.39 -14.02 8.08
C LEU A 8 10.25 -15.25 7.86
N VAL A 9 10.13 -15.84 6.69
CA VAL A 9 10.94 -16.99 6.25
C VAL A 9 11.56 -16.69 4.87
N ALA A 10 12.69 -17.31 4.58
CA ALA A 10 13.26 -17.29 3.24
C ALA A 10 12.28 -17.89 2.22
N SER A 11 12.47 -17.60 0.96
CA SER A 11 11.60 -18.02 -0.14
C SER A 11 10.20 -17.41 -0.14
N GLN A 12 10.01 -16.28 0.53
CA GLN A 12 8.81 -15.44 0.46
C GLN A 12 9.08 -14.12 -0.24
N CYS A 13 8.01 -13.47 -0.73
CA CYS A 13 8.09 -12.08 -1.16
C CYS A 13 7.71 -11.14 -0.02
N ALA A 14 8.45 -10.04 0.10
CA ALA A 14 8.16 -8.94 1.01
C ALA A 14 8.10 -7.62 0.25
N THR A 15 7.23 -6.71 0.67
CA THR A 15 7.20 -5.36 0.13
C THR A 15 7.98 -4.43 1.05
N VAL A 16 9.01 -3.79 0.51
CA VAL A 16 9.80 -2.77 1.19
C VAL A 16 9.25 -1.41 0.81
N VAL A 17 8.93 -0.59 1.79
CA VAL A 17 8.32 0.73 1.61
C VAL A 17 9.10 1.82 2.34
N GLY A 18 8.95 3.07 1.90
CA GLY A 18 9.56 4.23 2.57
C GLY A 18 11.04 4.44 2.26
N LEU A 19 11.60 3.72 1.28
CA LEU A 19 12.99 3.87 0.85
C LEU A 19 13.15 4.56 -0.52
N GLY A 20 12.16 5.35 -0.93
CA GLY A 20 12.19 6.04 -2.22
C GLY A 20 12.35 5.05 -3.39
N SER A 21 13.37 5.26 -4.23
CA SER A 21 13.65 4.40 -5.39
C SER A 21 14.04 2.96 -5.05
N LEU A 22 14.34 2.67 -3.78
CA LEU A 22 14.59 1.30 -3.30
C LEU A 22 13.34 0.62 -2.76
N SER A 23 12.20 1.30 -2.74
CA SER A 23 10.91 0.68 -2.44
C SER A 23 10.52 -0.27 -3.56
N GLY A 24 9.93 -1.41 -3.20
CA GLY A 24 9.58 -2.41 -4.20
C GLY A 24 9.18 -3.75 -3.57
N LYS A 25 8.87 -4.69 -4.44
CA LYS A 25 8.63 -6.07 -4.07
C LYS A 25 9.94 -6.85 -4.19
N TYR A 26 10.33 -7.47 -3.11
CA TYR A 26 11.56 -8.25 -3.01
C TYR A 26 11.26 -9.69 -2.68
N TYR A 27 12.05 -10.59 -3.24
CA TYR A 27 12.16 -11.98 -2.81
C TYR A 27 13.18 -12.08 -1.70
N ILE A 28 12.86 -12.80 -0.63
CA ILE A 28 13.78 -13.02 0.49
C ILE A 28 14.63 -14.24 0.14
N ASP A 29 15.88 -14.00 -0.21
CA ASP A 29 16.84 -15.06 -0.58
C ASP A 29 17.32 -15.81 0.66
N SER A 30 17.72 -15.07 1.69
CA SER A 30 18.17 -15.63 2.94
C SER A 30 17.81 -14.78 4.15
N ILE A 31 17.76 -15.39 5.32
CA ILE A 31 17.57 -14.72 6.61
C ILE A 31 18.63 -15.22 7.59
N THR A 32 19.38 -14.29 8.17
CA THR A 32 20.31 -14.57 9.27
C THR A 32 19.72 -14.04 10.57
N HIS A 33 19.48 -14.92 11.54
CA HIS A 33 18.95 -14.58 12.85
C HIS A 33 20.07 -14.29 13.85
N HIS A 34 19.98 -13.15 14.53
CA HIS A 34 20.88 -12.75 15.61
C HIS A 34 20.12 -12.77 16.93
N VAL A 35 20.45 -13.74 17.80
CA VAL A 35 19.83 -13.90 19.11
C VAL A 35 20.85 -13.54 20.17
N GLY A 36 20.58 -12.51 20.99
CA GLY A 36 21.49 -12.01 22.03
C GLY A 36 20.74 -11.09 23.00
N ALA A 37 21.30 -9.91 23.28
CA ALA A 37 20.62 -8.87 24.07
C ALA A 37 19.35 -8.30 23.42
N GLY A 38 19.12 -8.64 22.14
CA GLY A 38 17.92 -8.36 21.36
C GLY A 38 17.81 -9.35 20.21
N TYR A 39 16.60 -9.55 19.68
CA TYR A 39 16.39 -10.37 18.50
C TYR A 39 16.33 -9.48 17.25
N THR A 40 17.29 -9.66 16.35
CA THR A 40 17.35 -8.98 15.05
C THR A 40 17.56 -9.98 13.93
N MET A 41 17.30 -9.53 12.69
CA MET A 41 17.49 -10.35 11.49
C MET A 41 18.15 -9.50 10.40
N ASP A 42 19.07 -10.13 9.67
CA ASP A 42 19.57 -9.63 8.40
C ASP A 42 18.87 -10.38 7.27
N LEU A 43 18.34 -9.64 6.30
CA LEU A 43 17.67 -10.17 5.14
C LEU A 43 18.54 -9.90 3.90
N GLU A 44 18.75 -10.93 3.09
CA GLU A 44 19.21 -10.78 1.71
C GLU A 44 17.99 -10.76 0.80
N LEU A 45 17.90 -9.75 -0.05
CA LEU A 45 16.71 -9.47 -0.84
C LEU A 45 17.08 -9.28 -2.32
N SER A 46 16.40 -10.01 -3.18
CA SER A 46 16.44 -9.78 -4.65
C SER A 46 15.22 -9.00 -5.09
N LEU A 47 15.43 -7.91 -5.83
CA LEU A 47 14.34 -7.09 -6.36
C LEU A 47 13.53 -7.88 -7.38
N VAL A 48 12.22 -8.04 -7.11
CA VAL A 48 11.27 -8.65 -8.04
C VAL A 48 10.58 -7.58 -8.88
N GLU A 49 10.12 -6.51 -8.22
CA GLU A 49 9.39 -5.43 -8.87
C GLU A 49 9.70 -4.11 -8.17
N ALA A 50 10.24 -3.16 -8.91
CA ALA A 50 10.44 -1.80 -8.42
C ALA A 50 9.12 -1.02 -8.46
N MET A 51 8.88 -0.15 -7.48
CA MET A 51 7.78 0.82 -7.52
C MET A 51 8.18 1.98 -8.43
N THR A 52 8.13 1.72 -9.73
CA THR A 52 8.48 2.68 -10.78
C THR A 52 7.27 3.57 -11.11
N GLU A 53 7.52 4.65 -11.84
CA GLU A 53 6.44 5.52 -12.36
C GLU A 53 5.47 4.75 -13.27
N GLU A 54 5.93 3.73 -13.98
CA GLU A 54 5.08 2.88 -14.82
C GLU A 54 4.12 2.04 -13.98
N VAL A 55 4.59 1.45 -12.87
CA VAL A 55 3.75 0.69 -11.93
C VAL A 55 2.68 1.60 -11.30
N ILE A 56 3.05 2.84 -10.93
CA ILE A 56 2.10 3.82 -10.40
C ILE A 56 1.09 4.24 -11.48
N LYS A 57 1.55 4.46 -12.71
CA LYS A 57 0.67 4.80 -13.84
C LYS A 57 -0.33 3.68 -14.12
N ASP A 58 0.09 2.44 -14.13
CA ASP A 58 -0.80 1.28 -14.28
C ASP A 58 -1.83 1.23 -13.13
N ALA A 59 -1.37 1.36 -11.88
CA ALA A 59 -2.26 1.36 -10.71
C ALA A 59 -3.31 2.47 -10.78
N THR A 60 -2.93 3.70 -11.13
CA THR A 60 -3.88 4.82 -11.25
C THR A 60 -4.87 4.63 -12.40
N GLN A 61 -4.46 4.06 -13.52
CA GLN A 61 -5.34 3.72 -14.63
C GLN A 61 -6.37 2.65 -14.24
N ARG A 62 -5.95 1.61 -13.53
CA ARG A 62 -6.87 0.58 -13.01
C ARG A 62 -7.86 1.15 -12.01
N LEU A 63 -7.41 2.02 -11.11
CA LEU A 63 -8.29 2.71 -10.15
C LEU A 63 -9.29 3.65 -10.85
N ALA A 64 -8.88 4.31 -11.92
CA ALA A 64 -9.79 5.13 -12.75
C ALA A 64 -10.82 4.26 -13.48
N ALA A 65 -10.42 3.13 -14.03
CA ALA A 65 -11.32 2.19 -14.71
C ALA A 65 -12.43 1.66 -13.80
N VAL A 66 -12.16 1.49 -12.50
CA VAL A 66 -13.17 1.09 -11.52
C VAL A 66 -13.87 2.29 -10.84
N GLY A 67 -13.61 3.51 -11.29
CA GLY A 67 -14.31 4.71 -10.83
C GLY A 67 -13.88 5.25 -9.45
N VAL A 68 -12.67 4.95 -9.03
CA VAL A 68 -12.08 5.51 -7.79
C VAL A 68 -11.59 6.93 -7.99
N MET A 69 -11.03 7.23 -9.15
CA MET A 69 -10.48 8.54 -9.50
C MET A 69 -10.80 8.93 -10.94
N ALA A 70 -10.86 10.22 -11.22
CA ALA A 70 -11.21 10.73 -12.55
C ALA A 70 -10.00 11.09 -13.43
N SER A 71 -8.84 11.34 -12.84
CA SER A 71 -7.65 11.83 -13.54
C SER A 71 -6.41 11.01 -13.19
N PRO A 72 -6.24 9.80 -13.75
CA PRO A 72 -5.15 8.92 -13.41
C PRO A 72 -3.77 9.52 -13.70
N GLU A 73 -3.63 10.34 -14.74
CA GLU A 73 -2.38 11.01 -15.10
C GLU A 73 -1.96 12.04 -14.04
N TYR A 74 -2.93 12.78 -13.48
CA TYR A 74 -2.66 13.70 -12.38
C TYR A 74 -2.12 12.95 -11.16
N TRP A 75 -2.78 11.86 -10.78
CA TRP A 75 -2.36 11.05 -9.64
C TRP A 75 -1.00 10.39 -9.86
N ALA A 76 -0.74 9.89 -11.07
CA ALA A 76 0.54 9.32 -11.43
C ALA A 76 1.70 10.34 -11.37
N ALA A 77 1.42 11.62 -11.68
CA ALA A 77 2.41 12.68 -11.62
C ALA A 77 2.64 13.24 -10.20
N HIS A 78 1.62 13.20 -9.34
CA HIS A 78 1.62 13.93 -8.06
C HIS A 78 1.53 13.03 -6.81
N TYR A 79 1.61 11.71 -6.94
CA TYR A 79 1.49 10.78 -5.82
C TYR A 79 2.50 11.00 -4.67
N LYS A 80 3.58 11.76 -4.94
CA LYS A 80 4.64 12.07 -3.96
C LYS A 80 4.30 13.22 -3.03
N ASP A 81 3.36 14.08 -3.40
CA ASP A 81 3.12 15.37 -2.74
C ASP A 81 1.63 15.79 -2.65
N VAL A 82 0.72 14.91 -3.03
CA VAL A 82 -0.72 15.14 -2.85
C VAL A 82 -1.08 15.19 -1.36
N LYS A 83 -1.94 16.12 -0.99
CA LYS A 83 -2.48 16.30 0.35
C LYS A 83 -4.00 16.12 0.34
N TYR A 84 -4.58 15.94 1.52
CA TYR A 84 -6.03 15.84 1.69
C TYR A 84 -6.65 14.65 0.96
N LEU A 85 -6.26 13.46 1.37
CA LEU A 85 -6.65 12.20 0.75
C LEU A 85 -8.04 11.68 1.12
N ASP A 86 -8.81 12.46 1.87
CA ASP A 86 -10.16 12.08 2.34
C ASP A 86 -11.04 11.58 1.18
N GLY A 87 -11.12 12.34 0.09
CA GLY A 87 -11.88 11.95 -1.10
C GLY A 87 -11.39 10.65 -1.73
N LEU A 88 -10.09 10.47 -1.86
CA LEU A 88 -9.51 9.25 -2.41
C LEU A 88 -9.80 8.03 -1.52
N ILE A 89 -9.58 8.16 -0.21
CA ILE A 89 -9.82 7.11 0.79
C ILE A 89 -11.30 6.72 0.81
N LEU A 90 -12.22 7.70 0.79
CA LEU A 90 -13.66 7.46 0.73
C LEU A 90 -14.06 6.73 -0.56
N ASN A 91 -13.53 7.15 -1.71
CA ASN A 91 -13.85 6.53 -2.99
C ASN A 91 -13.33 5.09 -3.07
N MET A 92 -12.08 4.84 -2.63
CA MET A 92 -11.51 3.49 -2.56
C MET A 92 -12.37 2.57 -1.69
N ALA A 93 -12.65 2.99 -0.46
CA ALA A 93 -13.42 2.19 0.49
C ALA A 93 -14.87 1.98 0.05
N THR A 94 -15.50 3.00 -0.53
CA THR A 94 -16.86 2.88 -1.09
C THR A 94 -16.87 1.85 -2.23
N ARG A 95 -15.90 1.89 -3.13
CA ARG A 95 -15.83 0.97 -4.26
C ARG A 95 -15.65 -0.47 -3.80
N ILE A 96 -14.71 -0.70 -2.86
CA ILE A 96 -14.51 -2.01 -2.25
C ILE A 96 -15.80 -2.51 -1.58
N LYS A 97 -16.45 -1.67 -0.80
CA LYS A 97 -17.68 -2.06 -0.09
C LYS A 97 -18.85 -2.35 -1.05
N VAL A 98 -18.99 -1.56 -2.11
CA VAL A 98 -20.01 -1.80 -3.15
C VAL A 98 -19.76 -3.11 -3.88
N ASN A 99 -18.52 -3.44 -4.21
CA ASN A 99 -18.16 -4.73 -4.80
C ASN A 99 -18.49 -5.92 -3.88
N LEU A 100 -18.48 -5.70 -2.55
CA LEU A 100 -18.92 -6.68 -1.54
C LEU A 100 -20.43 -6.64 -1.23
N GLY A 101 -21.22 -5.94 -2.03
CA GLY A 101 -22.67 -5.83 -1.86
C GLY A 101 -23.14 -4.81 -0.81
N GLY A 102 -22.26 -3.91 -0.37
CA GLY A 102 -22.56 -2.86 0.61
C GLY A 102 -22.95 -1.52 -0.02
N THR A 103 -23.13 -0.51 0.82
CA THR A 103 -23.49 0.86 0.43
C THR A 103 -22.30 1.81 0.52
N SER A 104 -22.44 3.02 -0.05
CA SER A 104 -21.44 4.07 0.00
C SER A 104 -21.01 4.43 1.42
N ILE A 105 -19.78 4.83 1.58
CA ILE A 105 -19.15 5.25 2.83
C ILE A 105 -19.02 6.77 2.83
N THR A 106 -19.38 7.41 3.93
CA THR A 106 -19.44 8.87 4.05
C THR A 106 -18.46 9.47 5.04
N THR A 107 -17.75 8.64 5.83
CA THR A 107 -16.76 9.10 6.81
C THR A 107 -15.42 8.44 6.60
N VAL A 108 -14.34 9.18 6.84
CA VAL A 108 -12.95 8.67 6.72
C VAL A 108 -12.71 7.52 7.69
N ASP A 109 -13.20 7.58 8.93
CA ASP A 109 -13.04 6.50 9.91
C ASP A 109 -13.67 5.18 9.45
N ALA A 110 -14.87 5.24 8.85
CA ALA A 110 -15.51 4.06 8.28
C ALA A 110 -14.73 3.55 7.05
N ALA A 111 -14.21 4.44 6.24
CA ALA A 111 -13.39 4.10 5.09
C ALA A 111 -12.09 3.41 5.50
N LEU A 112 -11.36 3.94 6.47
CA LEU A 112 -10.13 3.33 6.97
C LEU A 112 -10.36 1.92 7.53
N LYS A 113 -11.49 1.69 8.22
CA LYS A 113 -11.87 0.33 8.69
C LYS A 113 -12.06 -0.64 7.53
N VAL A 114 -12.72 -0.21 6.45
CA VAL A 114 -12.87 -1.06 5.25
C VAL A 114 -11.53 -1.36 4.61
N LEU A 115 -10.68 -0.35 4.41
CA LEU A 115 -9.36 -0.52 3.81
C LEU A 115 -8.45 -1.42 4.65
N THR A 116 -8.55 -1.34 5.99
CA THR A 116 -7.84 -2.24 6.91
C THR A 116 -8.35 -3.68 6.80
N ASN A 117 -9.66 -3.87 6.84
CA ASN A 117 -10.26 -5.21 6.79
C ASN A 117 -10.01 -5.93 5.47
N THR A 118 -9.78 -5.19 4.41
CA THR A 118 -9.48 -5.72 3.07
C THR A 118 -7.99 -5.79 2.76
N GLY A 119 -7.13 -5.42 3.73
CA GLY A 119 -5.67 -5.50 3.60
C GLY A 119 -5.03 -4.44 2.69
N VAL A 120 -5.79 -3.42 2.28
CA VAL A 120 -5.25 -2.28 1.49
C VAL A 120 -4.30 -1.45 2.34
N ILE A 121 -4.63 -1.28 3.63
CA ILE A 121 -3.78 -0.66 4.64
C ILE A 121 -3.65 -1.57 5.87
N ASN A 122 -2.55 -1.46 6.59
CA ASN A 122 -2.27 -2.30 7.77
C ASN A 122 -2.05 -1.52 9.08
N SER A 123 -2.10 -0.20 9.03
CA SER A 123 -1.84 0.68 10.18
C SER A 123 -2.93 1.77 10.28
N PRO A 124 -4.16 1.42 10.70
CA PRO A 124 -5.29 2.36 10.68
C PRO A 124 -5.05 3.60 11.56
N ASP A 125 -4.38 3.47 12.70
CA ASP A 125 -4.08 4.60 13.60
C ASP A 125 -3.13 5.62 12.95
N TYR A 126 -2.15 5.13 12.20
CA TYR A 126 -1.28 6.00 11.40
C TYR A 126 -2.08 6.74 10.33
N TRP A 127 -2.92 6.02 9.57
CA TRP A 127 -3.73 6.61 8.52
C TRP A 127 -4.77 7.59 9.02
N ALA A 128 -5.32 7.38 10.23
CA ALA A 128 -6.28 8.29 10.84
C ALA A 128 -5.74 9.71 11.05
N THR A 129 -4.42 9.87 11.14
CA THR A 129 -3.76 11.18 11.31
C THR A 129 -2.98 11.61 10.07
N ALA A 130 -2.44 10.69 9.30
CA ALA A 130 -1.52 10.97 8.21
C ALA A 130 -2.20 11.34 6.88
N TYR A 131 -3.47 10.97 6.67
CA TYR A 131 -4.15 11.13 5.37
C TYR A 131 -4.25 12.59 4.88
N THR A 132 -4.12 13.58 5.77
CA THR A 132 -4.16 15.00 5.42
C THR A 132 -2.82 15.57 4.94
N SER A 133 -1.72 14.89 5.22
CA SER A 133 -0.35 15.39 4.99
C SER A 133 0.60 14.35 4.41
N LEU A 134 0.08 13.18 4.02
CA LEU A 134 0.90 12.09 3.52
C LEU A 134 1.57 12.48 2.20
N ALA A 135 2.85 12.15 2.10
CA ALA A 135 3.59 12.08 0.85
C ALA A 135 3.82 10.60 0.47
N TRP A 136 4.07 10.33 -0.80
CA TRP A 136 4.39 8.99 -1.30
C TRP A 136 3.23 7.99 -1.19
N LEU A 137 2.25 8.16 -2.07
CA LEU A 137 1.06 7.31 -2.13
C LEU A 137 1.24 6.01 -2.91
N ASP A 138 2.44 5.71 -3.37
CA ASP A 138 2.75 4.57 -4.21
C ASP A 138 2.15 3.27 -3.68
N THR A 139 2.46 2.92 -2.45
CA THR A 139 1.95 1.70 -1.81
C THR A 139 0.44 1.68 -1.70
N LEU A 140 -0.19 2.80 -1.33
CA LEU A 140 -1.65 2.89 -1.22
C LEU A 140 -2.31 2.67 -2.58
N LEU A 141 -1.82 3.35 -3.63
CA LEU A 141 -2.38 3.25 -4.98
C LEU A 141 -2.26 1.84 -5.55
N ILE A 142 -1.09 1.21 -5.40
CA ILE A 142 -0.84 -0.16 -5.87
C ILE A 142 -1.70 -1.17 -5.09
N SER A 143 -1.71 -1.08 -3.74
CA SER A 143 -2.50 -1.99 -2.90
C SER A 143 -4.00 -1.89 -3.19
N ALA A 144 -4.52 -0.67 -3.35
CA ALA A 144 -5.92 -0.45 -3.69
C ALA A 144 -6.25 -0.95 -5.11
N ALA A 145 -5.37 -0.71 -6.09
CA ALA A 145 -5.56 -1.22 -7.44
C ALA A 145 -5.60 -2.75 -7.46
N ASN A 146 -4.68 -3.41 -6.77
CA ASN A 146 -4.66 -4.87 -6.65
C ASN A 146 -5.91 -5.41 -5.97
N ALA A 147 -6.37 -4.79 -4.88
CA ALA A 147 -7.58 -5.22 -4.17
C ALA A 147 -8.87 -5.04 -4.98
N LEU A 148 -8.92 -4.06 -5.90
CA LEU A 148 -10.13 -3.72 -6.66
C LEU A 148 -10.17 -4.35 -8.06
N THR A 149 -9.04 -4.80 -8.59
CA THR A 149 -8.93 -5.37 -9.94
C THR A 149 -8.31 -6.78 -9.95
N ALA A 150 -8.20 -7.43 -8.78
CA ALA A 150 -7.90 -8.86 -8.72
C ALA A 150 -9.10 -9.64 -9.27
N ASP A 151 -8.87 -10.45 -10.29
CA ASP A 151 -9.83 -11.42 -10.84
C ASP A 151 -9.97 -12.63 -9.90
#